data_3bfa710789311a2cc6d5598aa4985025
#
_entry.id   3bfa710789311a2cc6d5598aa4985025
#
_cell.length_a   1.000
_cell.length_b   1.000
_cell.length_c   1.000
_cell.angle_alpha   90.00
_cell.angle_beta   90.00
_cell.angle_gamma   90.00
#
_symmetry.space_group_name_H-M   'P 1'
#
loop_
_entity.id
_entity.type
_entity.pdbx_description
1 polymer ?
#
loop_
_entity_poly.entity_id
_entity_poly.type
_entity_poly.pdbx_seq_one_letter_code
_entity_poly.pdbx_strand_id
1 'polypeptide(L)'
;MSGDKNKLTEKQRQILEYLKQEILQRGFPPSVREICEAVSLRSTSSVHAHLETLERKGYIKRDATKPRAIEICDEGFHTGRLGAIQGIASEDTASQSEVAQIPLIGKVAAGEPILAVENIEGYFPMPVDRLPNAETFLLKVQGESMVNAGILDGDLVLVEQQATAENGEKIVALVNDSATVKTFYKEDGYFRLQPENDEMDPILVDDLQIVGKVIGVLRFLS
;
A
#
# COMPACT_ATOMS: atom_id res chain seq x y z
N MET A 1 -8.43 22.85 -39.69
CA MET A 1 -8.07 23.70 -38.54
C MET A 1 -8.40 22.93 -37.27
N SER A 2 -7.54 22.01 -36.90
CA SER A 2 -7.67 21.18 -35.70
C SER A 2 -6.35 21.29 -34.96
N GLY A 3 -6.16 22.39 -34.30
CA GLY A 3 -4.94 22.66 -33.56
C GLY A 3 -5.26 23.50 -32.34
N ASP A 4 -4.74 23.09 -31.18
CA ASP A 4 -4.57 23.90 -29.97
C ASP A 4 -5.55 23.78 -28.79
N LYS A 5 -6.49 22.85 -28.81
CA LYS A 5 -7.31 22.64 -27.59
C LYS A 5 -6.59 21.89 -26.46
N ASN A 6 -5.42 21.31 -26.72
CA ASN A 6 -4.72 20.43 -25.76
C ASN A 6 -3.45 21.03 -25.13
N LYS A 7 -3.11 22.29 -25.46
CA LYS A 7 -1.89 22.92 -24.92
C LYS A 7 -2.11 23.38 -23.47
N LEU A 8 -1.30 22.87 -22.54
CA LEU A 8 -1.30 23.31 -21.16
C LEU A 8 -0.70 24.70 -21.00
N THR A 9 -1.27 25.52 -20.13
CA THR A 9 -0.62 26.76 -19.69
C THR A 9 0.59 26.43 -18.82
N GLU A 10 1.48 27.39 -18.64
CA GLU A 10 2.68 27.20 -17.82
C GLU A 10 2.36 26.76 -16.40
N LYS A 11 1.32 27.34 -15.78
CA LYS A 11 0.86 26.94 -14.44
C LYS A 11 0.23 25.54 -14.42
N GLN A 12 -0.52 25.15 -15.43
CA GLN A 12 -1.05 23.81 -15.55
C GLN A 12 0.05 22.76 -15.68
N ARG A 13 1.11 23.09 -16.45
CA ARG A 13 2.28 22.21 -16.59
C ARG A 13 3.03 22.07 -15.27
N GLN A 14 3.30 23.16 -14.56
CA GLN A 14 3.94 23.13 -13.25
C GLN A 14 3.17 22.29 -12.25
N ILE A 15 1.84 22.42 -12.22
CA ILE A 15 0.97 21.61 -11.35
C ILE A 15 1.07 20.12 -11.73
N LEU A 16 0.97 19.81 -13.03
CA LEU A 16 1.02 18.43 -13.50
C LEU A 16 2.38 17.77 -13.20
N GLU A 17 3.47 18.48 -13.43
CA GLU A 17 4.83 17.97 -13.13
C GLU A 17 5.05 17.79 -11.61
N TYR A 18 4.56 18.72 -10.80
CA TYR A 18 4.62 18.59 -9.34
C TYR A 18 3.81 17.39 -8.85
N LEU A 19 2.59 17.18 -9.36
CA LEU A 19 1.77 16.00 -9.08
C LEU A 19 2.50 14.70 -9.44
N LYS A 20 3.12 14.65 -10.64
CA LYS A 20 3.90 13.50 -11.09
C LYS A 20 5.07 13.21 -10.14
N GLN A 21 5.82 14.25 -9.78
CA GLN A 21 6.99 14.12 -8.90
C GLN A 21 6.59 13.61 -7.51
N GLU A 22 5.56 14.17 -6.89
CA GLU A 22 5.10 13.77 -5.56
C GLU A 22 4.53 12.33 -5.56
N ILE A 23 3.75 11.97 -6.57
CA ILE A 23 3.24 10.60 -6.71
C ILE A 23 4.38 9.59 -6.91
N LEU A 24 5.43 9.95 -7.67
CA LEU A 24 6.61 9.10 -7.84
C LEU A 24 7.45 8.95 -6.57
N GLN A 25 7.57 10.03 -5.78
CA GLN A 25 8.39 10.06 -4.58
C GLN A 25 7.68 9.48 -3.35
N ARG A 26 6.40 9.83 -3.16
CA ARG A 26 5.63 9.51 -1.95
C ARG A 26 4.58 8.43 -2.15
N GLY A 27 4.26 8.06 -3.40
CA GLY A 27 3.24 7.07 -3.72
C GLY A 27 1.79 7.59 -3.66
N PHE A 28 1.58 8.87 -3.29
CA PHE A 28 0.25 9.49 -3.20
C PHE A 28 0.29 10.95 -3.65
N PRO A 29 -0.85 11.49 -4.15
CA PRO A 29 -0.92 12.87 -4.60
C PRO A 29 -0.83 13.86 -3.44
N PRO A 30 -0.16 15.02 -3.64
CA PRO A 30 -0.08 16.09 -2.66
C PRO A 30 -1.46 16.73 -2.40
N SER A 31 -1.60 17.35 -1.23
CA SER A 31 -2.77 18.15 -0.90
C SER A 31 -2.85 19.43 -1.75
N VAL A 32 -4.05 19.99 -1.90
CA VAL A 32 -4.27 21.27 -2.61
C VAL A 32 -3.42 22.41 -2.03
N ARG A 33 -3.13 22.39 -0.72
CA ARG A 33 -2.28 23.39 -0.06
C ARG A 33 -0.82 23.23 -0.49
N GLU A 34 -0.30 22.01 -0.50
CA GLU A 34 1.06 21.71 -0.97
C GLU A 34 1.24 22.11 -2.44
N ILE A 35 0.26 21.81 -3.30
CA ILE A 35 0.26 22.26 -4.69
C ILE A 35 0.31 23.80 -4.76
N CYS A 36 -0.53 24.47 -3.96
CA CYS A 36 -0.60 25.93 -3.92
C CYS A 36 0.75 26.57 -3.60
N GLU A 37 1.45 26.04 -2.60
CA GLU A 37 2.78 26.47 -2.17
C GLU A 37 3.84 26.19 -3.23
N ALA A 38 3.89 24.95 -3.73
CA ALA A 38 4.88 24.49 -4.69
C ALA A 38 4.86 25.31 -6.00
N VAL A 39 3.67 25.67 -6.49
CA VAL A 39 3.56 26.46 -7.74
C VAL A 39 3.34 27.95 -7.50
N SER A 40 3.53 28.42 -6.27
CA SER A 40 3.41 29.85 -5.88
C SER A 40 2.06 30.47 -6.30
N LEU A 41 0.95 29.77 -6.06
CA LEU A 41 -0.38 30.30 -6.20
C LEU A 41 -0.87 30.91 -4.89
N ARG A 42 -1.66 31.99 -4.97
CA ARG A 42 -2.14 32.74 -3.79
C ARG A 42 -3.39 32.14 -3.14
N SER A 43 -4.09 31.24 -3.83
CA SER A 43 -5.33 30.66 -3.30
C SER A 43 -5.54 29.23 -3.77
N THR A 44 -6.09 28.41 -2.87
CA THR A 44 -6.48 27.03 -3.14
C THR A 44 -7.59 26.94 -4.20
N SER A 45 -8.44 27.97 -4.33
CA SER A 45 -9.46 28.05 -5.38
C SER A 45 -8.85 28.08 -6.78
N SER A 46 -7.68 28.75 -6.95
CA SER A 46 -6.96 28.75 -8.22
C SER A 46 -6.41 27.37 -8.57
N VAL A 47 -5.93 26.62 -7.57
CA VAL A 47 -5.48 25.23 -7.76
C VAL A 47 -6.65 24.37 -8.21
N HIS A 48 -7.81 24.46 -7.57
CA HIS A 48 -9.01 23.72 -7.98
C HIS A 48 -9.40 23.99 -9.43
N ALA A 49 -9.40 25.25 -9.88
CA ALA A 49 -9.71 25.62 -11.27
C ALA A 49 -8.70 25.02 -12.27
N HIS A 50 -7.41 24.96 -11.90
CA HIS A 50 -6.39 24.32 -12.72
C HIS A 50 -6.55 22.80 -12.77
N LEU A 51 -6.83 22.15 -11.64
CA LEU A 51 -7.09 20.71 -11.57
C LEU A 51 -8.34 20.32 -12.38
N GLU A 52 -9.43 21.08 -12.32
CA GLU A 52 -10.61 20.88 -13.18
C GLU A 52 -10.27 20.99 -14.67
N THR A 53 -9.40 21.94 -15.03
CA THR A 53 -8.99 22.08 -16.42
C THR A 53 -8.10 20.93 -16.88
N LEU A 54 -7.19 20.45 -16.02
CA LEU A 54 -6.36 19.27 -16.30
C LEU A 54 -7.21 18.02 -16.47
N GLU A 55 -8.22 17.84 -15.62
CA GLU A 55 -9.19 16.75 -15.71
C GLU A 55 -10.01 16.79 -17.00
N ARG A 56 -10.58 17.96 -17.32
CA ARG A 56 -11.34 18.16 -18.57
C ARG A 56 -10.49 17.95 -19.83
N LYS A 57 -9.18 18.19 -19.75
CA LYS A 57 -8.22 17.95 -20.84
C LYS A 57 -7.70 16.50 -20.87
N GLY A 58 -8.08 15.66 -19.90
CA GLY A 58 -7.70 14.25 -19.83
C GLY A 58 -6.31 13.97 -19.31
N TYR A 59 -5.63 14.93 -18.66
CA TYR A 59 -4.31 14.73 -18.05
C TYR A 59 -4.37 14.12 -16.67
N ILE A 60 -5.48 14.30 -15.96
CA ILE A 60 -5.74 13.71 -14.65
C ILE A 60 -7.19 13.23 -14.57
N LYS A 61 -7.46 12.29 -13.67
CA LYS A 61 -8.80 11.85 -13.26
C LYS A 61 -8.92 12.02 -11.75
N ARG A 62 -10.06 12.48 -11.26
CA ARG A 62 -10.34 12.65 -9.84
C ARG A 62 -11.55 11.84 -9.44
N ASP A 63 -11.49 11.19 -8.30
CA ASP A 63 -12.65 10.53 -7.70
C ASP A 63 -13.37 11.52 -6.77
N ALA A 64 -14.61 11.89 -7.12
CA ALA A 64 -15.41 12.83 -6.35
C ALA A 64 -15.75 12.32 -4.93
N THR A 65 -15.63 11.01 -4.68
CA THR A 65 -15.92 10.38 -3.39
C THR A 65 -14.70 10.32 -2.47
N LYS A 66 -13.49 10.54 -3.01
CA LYS A 66 -12.23 10.45 -2.27
C LYS A 66 -11.43 11.76 -2.38
N PRO A 67 -11.30 12.55 -1.29
CA PRO A 67 -10.72 13.93 -1.33
C PRO A 67 -9.28 14.03 -1.85
N ARG A 68 -8.55 12.92 -2.00
CA ARG A 68 -7.14 12.87 -2.42
C ARG A 68 -6.87 11.91 -3.58
N ALA A 69 -7.90 11.37 -4.24
CA ALA A 69 -7.70 10.49 -5.39
C ALA A 69 -7.51 11.30 -6.66
N ILE A 70 -6.26 11.53 -7.04
CA ILE A 70 -5.86 12.11 -8.34
C ILE A 70 -5.02 11.06 -9.05
N GLU A 71 -5.48 10.63 -10.21
CA GLU A 71 -4.79 9.73 -11.13
C GLU A 71 -4.23 10.54 -12.30
N ILE A 72 -3.00 10.29 -12.69
CA ILE A 72 -2.36 10.92 -13.86
C ILE A 72 -2.65 10.07 -15.11
N CYS A 73 -3.31 10.67 -16.11
CA CYS A 73 -3.71 10.02 -17.37
C CYS A 73 -2.81 10.43 -18.57
N ASP A 74 -1.58 10.87 -18.34
CA ASP A 74 -0.67 11.31 -19.40
C ASP A 74 0.03 10.10 -20.03
N GLU A 75 0.00 9.98 -21.37
CA GLU A 75 0.52 8.84 -22.15
C GLU A 75 2.02 8.51 -21.93
N GLY A 76 2.76 9.33 -21.21
CA GLY A 76 4.15 9.11 -20.81
C GLY A 76 4.35 8.88 -19.32
N PHE A 77 3.31 8.99 -18.51
CA PHE A 77 3.40 8.85 -17.07
C PHE A 77 2.89 7.47 -16.63
N HIS A 78 3.70 6.48 -16.84
CA HIS A 78 3.60 5.23 -16.07
C HIS A 78 4.33 5.50 -14.76
N THR A 79 3.67 5.29 -13.61
CA THR A 79 4.28 5.32 -12.28
C THR A 79 5.55 4.48 -12.36
N GLY A 80 6.65 5.18 -12.64
CA GLY A 80 7.85 4.62 -13.20
C GLY A 80 8.58 3.69 -12.26
N ARG A 81 8.39 2.40 -12.49
CA ARG A 81 9.35 1.36 -12.12
C ARG A 81 9.41 0.19 -13.10
N LEU A 82 9.14 0.44 -14.39
CA LEU A 82 9.44 -0.56 -15.43
C LEU A 82 9.86 0.15 -16.73
N GLY A 83 10.91 0.97 -16.63
CA GLY A 83 11.64 1.43 -17.80
C GLY A 83 12.81 0.51 -18.09
N ALA A 84 12.59 -0.63 -18.71
CA ALA A 84 13.55 -1.33 -19.56
C ALA A 84 12.98 -2.67 -20.06
N ILE A 85 11.99 -2.65 -20.94
CA ILE A 85 11.89 -3.63 -22.01
C ILE A 85 11.09 -2.94 -23.14
N GLN A 86 11.78 -2.24 -24.02
CA GLN A 86 11.26 -1.91 -25.34
C GLN A 86 11.34 -3.16 -26.24
N GLY A 87 10.21 -3.46 -26.85
CA GLY A 87 10.15 -4.35 -28.00
C GLY A 87 9.46 -5.67 -27.70
N ILE A 88 8.15 -5.68 -27.86
CA ILE A 88 7.41 -6.65 -28.69
C ILE A 88 5.95 -6.16 -28.65
N ALA A 89 5.51 -5.54 -29.74
CA ALA A 89 4.09 -5.33 -30.01
C ALA A 89 3.50 -6.70 -30.40
N SER A 90 2.58 -7.20 -29.61
CA SER A 90 1.59 -8.18 -30.05
C SER A 90 0.25 -7.83 -29.36
N GLU A 91 -0.69 -7.49 -30.22
CA GLU A 91 -2.10 -7.36 -29.90
C GLU A 91 -2.60 -8.68 -29.33
N ASP A 92 -2.82 -8.71 -28.04
CA ASP A 92 -3.74 -9.65 -27.40
C ASP A 92 -4.33 -8.97 -26.16
N THR A 93 -5.64 -8.84 -26.18
CA THR A 93 -6.51 -8.36 -25.11
C THR A 93 -6.38 -9.28 -23.88
N ALA A 94 -5.28 -9.16 -23.13
CA ALA A 94 -5.16 -9.73 -21.80
C ALA A 94 -5.43 -8.60 -20.80
N SER A 95 -6.41 -8.79 -19.95
CA SER A 95 -6.76 -7.94 -18.80
C SER A 95 -5.51 -7.35 -18.17
N GLN A 96 -5.32 -6.03 -18.30
CA GLN A 96 -4.34 -5.31 -17.48
C GLN A 96 -4.87 -5.36 -16.05
N SER A 97 -4.41 -6.35 -15.30
CA SER A 97 -4.69 -6.42 -13.85
C SER A 97 -4.15 -5.15 -13.21
N GLU A 98 -5.05 -4.38 -12.62
CA GLU A 98 -4.69 -3.19 -11.84
C GLU A 98 -3.72 -3.60 -10.73
N VAL A 99 -2.60 -2.87 -10.56
CA VAL A 99 -1.54 -3.22 -9.61
C VAL A 99 -1.53 -2.20 -8.48
N ALA A 100 -1.70 -2.68 -7.25
CA ALA A 100 -1.54 -1.88 -6.04
C ALA A 100 -0.11 -1.96 -5.51
N GLN A 101 0.36 -0.90 -4.87
CA GLN A 101 1.64 -0.84 -4.18
C GLN A 101 1.42 -1.15 -2.69
N ILE A 102 1.81 -2.35 -2.26
CA ILE A 102 1.63 -2.79 -0.87
C ILE A 102 2.84 -2.38 -0.04
N PRO A 103 2.67 -1.63 1.06
CA PRO A 103 3.78 -1.22 1.90
C PRO A 103 4.43 -2.43 2.59
N LEU A 104 5.75 -2.48 2.55
CA LEU A 104 6.57 -3.41 3.32
C LEU A 104 6.94 -2.73 4.63
N ILE A 105 6.49 -3.31 5.74
CA ILE A 105 6.72 -2.81 7.08
C ILE A 105 7.94 -3.52 7.69
N GLY A 106 8.93 -2.75 8.12
CA GLY A 106 10.14 -3.28 8.73
C GLY A 106 10.00 -3.57 10.21
N LYS A 107 9.39 -2.64 10.94
CA LYS A 107 9.16 -2.78 12.39
C LYS A 107 7.73 -2.39 12.74
N VAL A 108 7.16 -3.12 13.68
CA VAL A 108 5.87 -2.80 14.27
C VAL A 108 6.09 -2.59 15.76
N ALA A 109 5.78 -1.39 16.26
CA ALA A 109 5.87 -1.05 17.67
C ALA A 109 4.48 -0.73 18.23
N ALA A 110 4.30 -0.99 19.52
CA ALA A 110 3.05 -0.64 20.21
C ALA A 110 2.90 0.89 20.32
N GLY A 111 1.67 1.37 20.18
CA GLY A 111 1.34 2.79 20.34
C GLY A 111 1.52 3.65 19.09
N GLU A 112 2.14 3.15 18.04
CA GLU A 112 2.28 3.84 16.75
C GLU A 112 1.38 3.22 15.68
N PRO A 113 0.84 4.04 14.73
CA PRO A 113 0.13 3.50 13.58
C PRO A 113 1.08 2.61 12.75
N ILE A 114 0.66 1.39 12.44
CA ILE A 114 1.48 0.41 11.70
C ILE A 114 1.94 0.94 10.35
N LEU A 115 1.08 1.68 9.67
CA LEU A 115 1.36 2.32 8.38
C LEU A 115 1.97 3.73 8.54
N ALA A 116 2.57 4.05 9.70
CA ALA A 116 3.37 5.25 9.84
C ALA A 116 4.53 5.22 8.83
N VAL A 117 4.83 6.36 8.22
CA VAL A 117 5.82 6.48 7.13
C VAL A 117 7.20 5.98 7.56
N GLU A 118 7.57 6.17 8.81
CA GLU A 118 8.84 5.73 9.42
C GLU A 118 8.97 4.21 9.53
N ASN A 119 7.87 3.47 9.48
CA ASN A 119 7.86 2.01 9.53
C ASN A 119 7.94 1.35 8.15
N ILE A 120 7.79 2.11 7.06
CA ILE A 120 7.75 1.62 5.69
C ILE A 120 9.17 1.53 5.12
N GLU A 121 9.65 0.32 4.85
CA GLU A 121 10.95 0.07 4.21
C GLU A 121 10.88 0.10 2.68
N GLY A 122 9.68 -0.05 2.11
CA GLY A 122 9.49 -0.06 0.67
C GLY A 122 8.06 -0.43 0.26
N TYR A 123 7.86 -0.67 -1.02
CA TYR A 123 6.57 -1.07 -1.58
C TYR A 123 6.73 -2.27 -2.50
N PHE A 124 5.74 -3.15 -2.50
CA PHE A 124 5.70 -4.34 -3.34
C PHE A 124 4.48 -4.28 -4.27
N PRO A 125 4.66 -4.39 -5.60
CA PRO A 125 3.55 -4.38 -6.55
C PRO A 125 2.77 -5.70 -6.49
N MET A 126 1.44 -5.63 -6.32
CA MET A 126 0.56 -6.79 -6.28
C MET A 126 -0.71 -6.55 -7.08
N PRO A 127 -1.20 -7.54 -7.86
CA PRO A 127 -2.46 -7.45 -8.57
C PRO A 127 -3.63 -7.18 -7.61
N VAL A 128 -4.48 -6.20 -7.95
CA VAL A 128 -5.61 -5.78 -7.09
C VAL A 128 -6.63 -6.91 -6.89
N ASP A 129 -6.79 -7.79 -7.88
CA ASP A 129 -7.67 -8.96 -7.82
C ASP A 129 -7.24 -10.02 -6.77
N ARG A 130 -6.02 -9.90 -6.24
CA ARG A 130 -5.47 -10.74 -5.18
C ARG A 130 -5.57 -10.13 -3.78
N LEU A 131 -6.08 -8.92 -3.69
CA LEU A 131 -6.16 -8.17 -2.44
C LEU A 131 -7.59 -8.13 -1.91
N PRO A 132 -7.78 -8.19 -0.58
CA PRO A 132 -9.07 -7.94 0.03
C PRO A 132 -9.45 -6.46 -0.14
N ASN A 133 -10.71 -6.14 0.11
CA ASN A 133 -11.21 -4.77 0.08
C ASN A 133 -10.93 -4.02 1.40
N ALA A 134 -9.72 -4.22 1.96
CA ALA A 134 -9.26 -3.67 3.22
C ALA A 134 -7.80 -3.21 3.08
N GLU A 135 -7.33 -2.43 4.04
CA GLU A 135 -5.91 -2.03 4.09
C GLU A 135 -5.03 -3.26 4.27
N THR A 136 -3.98 -3.37 3.45
CA THR A 136 -3.06 -4.48 3.46
C THR A 136 -1.61 -3.99 3.52
N PHE A 137 -0.76 -4.79 4.15
CA PHE A 137 0.68 -4.54 4.20
C PHE A 137 1.45 -5.86 4.19
N LEU A 138 2.74 -5.78 3.91
CA LEU A 138 3.68 -6.89 4.01
C LEU A 138 4.52 -6.72 5.28
N LEU A 139 4.76 -7.85 5.95
CA LEU A 139 5.65 -7.91 7.11
C LEU A 139 6.67 -9.04 6.90
N LYS A 140 7.95 -8.72 7.16
CA LYS A 140 9.00 -9.73 7.08
C LYS A 140 8.98 -10.62 8.32
N VAL A 141 8.90 -11.93 8.11
CA VAL A 141 8.93 -12.94 9.16
C VAL A 141 10.36 -13.11 9.67
N GLN A 142 10.49 -13.21 10.99
CA GLN A 142 11.72 -13.54 11.67
C GLN A 142 11.50 -14.73 12.61
N GLY A 143 12.35 -15.74 12.48
CA GLY A 143 12.32 -16.95 13.30
C GLY A 143 11.47 -18.08 12.74
N GLU A 144 11.39 -19.17 13.47
CA GLU A 144 10.91 -20.48 13.02
C GLU A 144 9.57 -20.89 13.66
N SER A 145 8.88 -19.97 14.31
CA SER A 145 7.69 -20.32 15.11
C SER A 145 6.49 -20.78 14.29
N MET A 146 6.51 -20.66 12.95
CA MET A 146 5.39 -20.96 12.04
C MET A 146 5.76 -21.94 10.92
N VAL A 147 6.83 -22.73 11.10
CA VAL A 147 7.37 -23.62 10.07
C VAL A 147 6.38 -24.70 9.64
N ASN A 148 5.61 -25.27 10.58
CA ASN A 148 4.59 -26.28 10.29
C ASN A 148 3.38 -25.70 9.52
N ALA A 149 3.21 -24.38 9.55
CA ALA A 149 2.25 -23.68 8.71
C ALA A 149 2.81 -23.28 7.33
N GLY A 150 4.07 -23.64 7.03
CA GLY A 150 4.74 -23.30 5.79
C GLY A 150 5.25 -21.86 5.73
N ILE A 151 5.26 -21.12 6.85
CA ILE A 151 5.81 -19.76 6.96
C ILE A 151 7.21 -19.88 7.58
N LEU A 152 8.23 -19.51 6.82
CA LEU A 152 9.63 -19.68 7.19
C LEU A 152 10.30 -18.33 7.52
N ASP A 153 11.45 -18.40 8.15
CA ASP A 153 12.30 -17.23 8.36
C ASP A 153 12.64 -16.53 7.05
N GLY A 154 12.51 -15.21 7.01
CA GLY A 154 12.74 -14.39 5.82
C GLY A 154 11.57 -14.26 4.85
N ASP A 155 10.47 -15.00 5.03
CA ASP A 155 9.26 -14.82 4.23
C ASP A 155 8.66 -13.43 4.41
N LEU A 156 7.88 -12.99 3.42
CA LEU A 156 7.00 -11.85 3.54
C LEU A 156 5.56 -12.35 3.70
N VAL A 157 4.92 -12.03 4.82
CA VAL A 157 3.48 -12.32 5.01
C VAL A 157 2.65 -11.13 4.56
N LEU A 158 1.65 -11.40 3.73
CA LEU A 158 0.62 -10.42 3.36
C LEU A 158 -0.44 -10.40 4.45
N VAL A 159 -0.66 -9.23 5.02
CA VAL A 159 -1.52 -9.02 6.18
C VAL A 159 -2.67 -8.09 5.82
N GLU A 160 -3.90 -8.53 6.06
CA GLU A 160 -5.10 -7.72 6.04
C GLU A 160 -5.28 -7.07 7.41
N GLN A 161 -5.33 -5.74 7.44
CA GLN A 161 -5.45 -4.99 8.70
C GLN A 161 -6.84 -5.20 9.30
N GLN A 162 -6.89 -5.76 10.50
CA GLN A 162 -8.10 -5.94 11.29
C GLN A 162 -7.77 -6.08 12.78
N ALA A 163 -8.71 -5.67 13.64
CA ALA A 163 -8.52 -5.69 15.09
C ALA A 163 -9.08 -6.95 15.78
N THR A 164 -9.70 -7.85 15.03
CA THR A 164 -10.34 -9.07 15.54
C THR A 164 -9.92 -10.29 14.73
N ALA A 165 -9.99 -11.47 15.31
CA ALA A 165 -9.71 -12.72 14.62
C ALA A 165 -10.60 -13.86 15.14
N GLU A 166 -10.78 -14.89 14.31
CA GLU A 166 -11.44 -16.12 14.67
C GLU A 166 -10.44 -17.21 15.09
N ASN A 167 -10.89 -18.17 15.90
CA ASN A 167 -10.05 -19.28 16.33
C ASN A 167 -9.51 -20.07 15.14
N GLY A 168 -8.19 -20.32 15.15
CA GLY A 168 -7.48 -21.00 14.07
C GLY A 168 -6.93 -20.09 12.97
N GLU A 169 -7.25 -18.79 12.98
CA GLU A 169 -6.65 -17.85 12.04
C GLU A 169 -5.19 -17.54 12.38
N LYS A 170 -4.38 -17.36 11.34
CA LYS A 170 -3.02 -16.90 11.47
C LYS A 170 -3.03 -15.37 11.51
N ILE A 171 -2.50 -14.80 12.59
CA ILE A 171 -2.53 -13.35 12.83
C ILE A 171 -1.14 -12.78 13.05
N VAL A 172 -1.03 -11.49 12.83
CA VAL A 172 0.01 -10.66 13.41
C VAL A 172 -0.55 -10.02 14.67
N ALA A 173 0.12 -10.20 15.78
CA ALA A 173 -0.26 -9.63 17.07
C ALA A 173 0.94 -8.93 17.71
N LEU A 174 0.66 -7.93 18.55
CA LEU A 174 1.68 -7.32 19.42
C LEU A 174 1.68 -7.99 20.79
N VAL A 175 2.85 -8.47 21.17
CA VAL A 175 3.12 -9.04 22.49
C VAL A 175 4.39 -8.38 23.03
N ASN A 176 4.30 -7.73 24.17
CA ASN A 176 5.45 -7.01 24.77
C ASN A 176 6.14 -6.06 23.78
N ASP A 177 5.35 -5.24 23.07
CA ASP A 177 5.81 -4.26 22.08
C ASP A 177 6.50 -4.85 20.84
N SER A 178 6.40 -6.16 20.63
CA SER A 178 6.96 -6.83 19.46
C SER A 178 5.88 -7.51 18.63
N ALA A 179 5.96 -7.38 17.32
CA ALA A 179 5.07 -8.09 16.40
C ALA A 179 5.45 -9.57 16.33
N THR A 180 4.46 -10.44 16.40
CA THR A 180 4.63 -11.88 16.24
C THR A 180 3.55 -12.47 15.36
N VAL A 181 3.90 -13.48 14.55
CA VAL A 181 2.95 -14.28 13.76
C VAL A 181 2.63 -15.56 14.53
N LYS A 182 1.36 -15.82 14.80
CA LYS A 182 0.89 -17.01 15.51
C LYS A 182 -0.49 -17.42 15.03
N THR A 183 -0.91 -18.63 15.33
CA THR A 183 -2.29 -19.06 15.19
C THR A 183 -3.06 -18.64 16.44
N PHE A 184 -4.15 -17.93 16.23
CA PHE A 184 -4.96 -17.32 17.29
C PHE A 184 -6.00 -18.27 17.82
N TYR A 185 -6.17 -18.29 19.15
CA TYR A 185 -7.28 -18.93 19.85
C TYR A 185 -7.72 -18.05 21.02
N LYS A 186 -9.03 -17.81 21.07
CA LYS A 186 -9.70 -17.21 22.22
C LYS A 186 -10.24 -18.34 23.10
N GLU A 187 -9.69 -18.43 24.31
CA GLU A 187 -10.06 -19.40 25.32
C GLU A 187 -10.93 -18.75 26.41
N ASP A 188 -11.32 -19.51 27.41
CA ASP A 188 -12.13 -18.98 28.51
C ASP A 188 -11.28 -18.14 29.47
N GLY A 189 -11.35 -16.83 29.28
CA GLY A 189 -10.65 -15.83 30.12
C GLY A 189 -9.25 -15.44 29.67
N TYR A 190 -8.70 -15.97 28.56
CA TYR A 190 -7.38 -15.61 28.03
C TYR A 190 -7.27 -15.84 26.53
N PHE A 191 -6.21 -15.35 25.91
CA PHE A 191 -5.86 -15.63 24.52
C PHE A 191 -4.64 -16.56 24.47
N ARG A 192 -4.69 -17.52 23.54
CA ARG A 192 -3.57 -18.42 23.24
C ARG A 192 -3.05 -18.13 21.84
N LEU A 193 -1.80 -17.75 21.78
CA LEU A 193 -1.05 -17.58 20.54
C LEU A 193 -0.22 -18.82 20.31
N GLN A 194 -0.70 -19.70 19.42
CA GLN A 194 -0.11 -21.00 19.16
C GLN A 194 0.98 -20.87 18.08
N PRO A 195 2.25 -21.23 18.36
CA PRO A 195 3.23 -21.45 17.33
C PRO A 195 2.87 -22.69 16.52
N GLU A 196 3.12 -22.66 15.24
CA GLU A 196 3.09 -23.82 14.35
C GLU A 196 4.49 -24.40 14.24
N ASN A 197 5.01 -24.84 15.38
CA ASN A 197 6.30 -25.47 15.56
C ASN A 197 6.24 -26.36 16.83
N ASP A 198 6.49 -27.65 16.68
CA ASP A 198 6.36 -28.64 17.76
C ASP A 198 7.39 -28.44 18.89
N GLU A 199 8.46 -27.68 18.65
CA GLU A 199 9.51 -27.38 19.65
C GLU A 199 9.21 -26.11 20.47
N MET A 200 8.07 -25.44 20.22
CA MET A 200 7.75 -24.16 20.85
C MET A 200 6.44 -24.21 21.63
N ASP A 201 6.46 -23.70 22.84
CA ASP A 201 5.26 -23.58 23.68
C ASP A 201 4.36 -22.41 23.23
N PRO A 202 3.03 -22.51 23.44
CA PRO A 202 2.11 -21.42 23.18
C PRO A 202 2.33 -20.25 24.15
N ILE A 203 2.07 -19.03 23.66
CA ILE A 203 2.06 -17.82 24.47
C ILE A 203 0.65 -17.57 24.95
N LEU A 204 0.46 -17.49 26.27
CA LEU A 204 -0.82 -17.20 26.91
C LEU A 204 -0.81 -15.76 27.42
N VAL A 205 -1.83 -14.98 27.06
CA VAL A 205 -1.95 -13.56 27.45
C VAL A 205 -3.38 -13.23 27.82
N ASP A 206 -3.57 -12.32 28.79
CA ASP A 206 -4.88 -11.85 29.22
C ASP A 206 -5.41 -10.72 28.33
N ASP A 207 -4.49 -9.99 27.68
CA ASP A 207 -4.79 -8.91 26.73
C ASP A 207 -3.94 -9.05 25.46
N LEU A 208 -4.53 -8.69 24.32
CA LEU A 208 -3.90 -8.89 23.03
C LEU A 208 -4.30 -7.80 22.05
N GLN A 209 -3.32 -7.15 21.46
CA GLN A 209 -3.54 -6.27 20.32
C GLN A 209 -3.32 -7.03 19.01
N ILE A 210 -4.41 -7.30 18.29
CA ILE A 210 -4.38 -7.88 16.94
C ILE A 210 -4.09 -6.74 15.95
N VAL A 211 -3.10 -6.98 15.10
CA VAL A 211 -2.63 -6.05 14.06
C VAL A 211 -3.32 -6.36 12.73
N GLY A 212 -3.50 -7.66 12.45
CA GLY A 212 -4.16 -8.11 11.24
C GLY A 212 -4.09 -9.61 11.06
N LYS A 213 -4.79 -10.08 10.03
CA LYS A 213 -4.86 -11.48 9.60
C LYS A 213 -3.86 -11.74 8.48
N VAL A 214 -3.12 -12.81 8.58
CA VAL A 214 -2.24 -13.29 7.50
C VAL A 214 -3.10 -13.96 6.42
N ILE A 215 -3.06 -13.40 5.21
CA ILE A 215 -3.84 -13.88 4.06
C ILE A 215 -2.99 -14.46 2.94
N GLY A 216 -1.66 -14.29 3.01
CA GLY A 216 -0.75 -14.81 2.00
C GLY A 216 0.70 -14.83 2.48
N VAL A 217 1.54 -15.57 1.75
CA VAL A 217 2.98 -15.65 1.97
C VAL A 217 3.67 -15.47 0.62
N LEU A 218 4.72 -14.63 0.59
CA LEU A 218 5.60 -14.45 -0.55
C LEU A 218 7.01 -14.89 -0.16
N ARG A 219 7.57 -15.78 -0.96
CA ARG A 219 8.94 -16.28 -0.78
C ARG A 219 9.72 -16.17 -2.07
N PHE A 220 10.90 -15.59 -2.01
CA PHE A 220 11.85 -15.55 -3.10
C PHE A 220 12.91 -16.62 -2.85
N LEU A 221 13.05 -17.52 -3.80
CA LEU A 221 14.11 -18.54 -3.75
C LEU A 221 15.35 -17.97 -4.44
N SER A 222 16.43 -17.89 -3.72
CA SER A 222 17.76 -17.46 -4.23
C SER A 222 18.61 -18.66 -4.63
#